data_cbcce80ed9e3a069fc5feea0d5f6f2f8
#
_entry.id   cbcce80ed9e3a069fc5feea0d5f6f2f8
#
_cell.length_a   1.000
_cell.length_b   1.000
_cell.length_c   1.000
_cell.angle_alpha   90.00
_cell.angle_beta   90.00
_cell.angle_gamma   90.00
#
_symmetry.space_group_name_H-M   'P 1'
#
loop_
_entity.id
_entity.type
_entity.pdbx_description
1 polymer ?
#
loop_
_entity_poly.entity_id
_entity_poly.type
_entity_poly.pdbx_seq_one_letter_code
_entity_poly.pdbx_strand_id
1 'polypeptide(L)'
;MKHKKPFIVKTAGGAASQCLGLMAAIRVSKLIDRPFVIRHFPYSTGGYYPLAIGPFLSPEEILESAAPTRGLIPADDLAVGRVIENHPMLRKGFTYEKFLKLIRRLKLETIGKRMRGEWYLNYSISRLNKVSRSIKSISGGYFPFVDENVNKEMHSRFIHANIDSPFATHEDEKGQINVVIHYRIGDKRTTYSHPGIMGDGIVDPNSFKRILQAEGLDKNFKVQVISDEPDVAQALLREVGIEAEKNSEVGDLWKDLYLMSKGNIIICPWSTVSQFALTFLVSSGRKVYYPTATSEGWGGKWQLPGVTNYLATYLPKTHSLYHPN
;
A
#
# COMPACT_ATOMS: atom_id res chain seq x y z
N MET A 1 -33.81 -13.86 -11.95
CA MET A 1 -32.42 -14.23 -11.57
C MET A 1 -32.32 -14.16 -10.06
N LYS A 2 -31.83 -15.21 -9.37
CA LYS A 2 -31.58 -15.13 -7.93
C LYS A 2 -30.46 -14.16 -7.70
N HIS A 3 -30.68 -13.03 -7.01
CA HIS A 3 -29.66 -12.07 -6.64
C HIS A 3 -28.57 -12.80 -5.83
N LYS A 4 -27.36 -12.86 -6.39
CA LYS A 4 -26.22 -13.46 -5.71
C LYS A 4 -25.86 -12.60 -4.50
N LYS A 5 -25.82 -13.20 -3.31
CA LYS A 5 -25.47 -12.50 -2.06
C LYS A 5 -24.05 -11.89 -2.18
N PRO A 6 -23.85 -10.58 -1.88
CA PRO A 6 -22.53 -9.98 -1.94
C PRO A 6 -21.56 -10.61 -0.92
N PHE A 7 -20.26 -10.54 -1.20
CA PHE A 7 -19.22 -10.81 -0.20
C PHE A 7 -18.68 -9.50 0.38
N ILE A 8 -18.15 -9.56 1.58
CA ILE A 8 -17.67 -8.39 2.31
C ILE A 8 -16.17 -8.20 2.06
N VAL A 9 -15.77 -6.98 1.72
CA VAL A 9 -14.37 -6.56 1.64
C VAL A 9 -14.07 -5.63 2.80
N LYS A 10 -13.21 -6.07 3.70
CA LYS A 10 -12.81 -5.30 4.89
C LYS A 10 -11.63 -4.42 4.52
N THR A 11 -11.77 -3.10 4.67
CA THR A 11 -10.72 -2.12 4.42
C THR A 11 -10.40 -1.33 5.68
N ALA A 12 -9.16 -0.89 5.82
CA ALA A 12 -8.67 -0.04 6.90
C ALA A 12 -7.47 0.77 6.42
N GLY A 13 -7.06 1.77 7.22
CA GLY A 13 -5.90 2.60 6.92
C GLY A 13 -6.17 3.69 5.90
N GLY A 14 -5.09 4.32 5.40
CA GLY A 14 -5.15 5.47 4.50
C GLY A 14 -5.74 5.14 3.12
N ALA A 15 -6.03 6.19 2.34
CA ALA A 15 -6.73 6.12 1.07
C ALA A 15 -6.11 5.13 0.06
N ALA A 16 -4.80 5.09 -0.06
CA ALA A 16 -4.12 4.15 -0.95
C ALA A 16 -4.35 2.68 -0.56
N SER A 17 -4.36 2.35 0.75
CA SER A 17 -4.71 1.01 1.23
C SER A 17 -6.15 0.64 0.89
N GLN A 18 -7.06 1.60 1.01
CA GLN A 18 -8.46 1.42 0.66
C GLN A 18 -8.63 1.20 -0.84
N CYS A 19 -7.89 1.91 -1.68
CA CYS A 19 -7.88 1.70 -3.14
C CYS A 19 -7.39 0.31 -3.53
N LEU A 20 -6.30 -0.17 -2.91
CA LEU A 20 -5.83 -1.54 -3.12
C LEU A 20 -6.89 -2.57 -2.70
N GLY A 21 -7.63 -2.28 -1.62
CA GLY A 21 -8.77 -3.08 -1.19
C GLY A 21 -9.91 -3.10 -2.22
N LEU A 22 -10.23 -1.94 -2.80
CA LEU A 22 -11.25 -1.84 -3.86
C LEU A 22 -10.81 -2.58 -5.13
N MET A 23 -9.56 -2.45 -5.56
CA MET A 23 -9.03 -3.22 -6.68
C MET A 23 -9.12 -4.73 -6.44
N ALA A 24 -8.78 -5.20 -5.24
CA ALA A 24 -8.93 -6.59 -4.85
C ALA A 24 -10.41 -7.02 -4.88
N ALA A 25 -11.34 -6.16 -4.43
CA ALA A 25 -12.77 -6.39 -4.48
C ALA A 25 -13.26 -6.58 -5.92
N ILE A 26 -12.90 -5.67 -6.82
CA ILE A 26 -13.26 -5.72 -8.25
C ILE A 26 -12.74 -7.01 -8.88
N ARG A 27 -11.46 -7.34 -8.64
CA ARG A 27 -10.87 -8.58 -9.19
C ARG A 27 -11.57 -9.82 -8.70
N VAL A 28 -11.80 -9.95 -7.39
CA VAL A 28 -12.49 -11.11 -6.81
C VAL A 28 -13.92 -11.18 -7.31
N SER A 29 -14.62 -10.06 -7.37
CA SER A 29 -16.00 -9.99 -7.90
C SER A 29 -16.08 -10.57 -9.31
N LYS A 30 -15.19 -10.16 -10.20
CA LYS A 30 -15.10 -10.67 -11.58
C LYS A 30 -14.75 -12.17 -11.62
N LEU A 31 -13.80 -12.60 -10.76
CA LEU A 31 -13.34 -13.99 -10.73
C LEU A 31 -14.44 -14.97 -10.30
N ILE A 32 -15.26 -14.61 -9.32
CA ILE A 32 -16.29 -15.50 -8.75
C ILE A 32 -17.70 -15.17 -9.22
N ASP A 33 -17.86 -14.14 -10.05
CA ASP A 33 -19.13 -13.64 -10.57
C ASP A 33 -20.14 -13.38 -9.44
N ARG A 34 -19.73 -12.52 -8.46
CA ARG A 34 -20.53 -12.07 -7.32
C ARG A 34 -20.28 -10.62 -6.99
N PRO A 35 -21.32 -9.83 -6.64
CA PRO A 35 -21.13 -8.48 -6.15
C PRO A 35 -20.37 -8.47 -4.83
N PHE A 36 -19.78 -7.31 -4.49
CA PHE A 36 -19.10 -7.07 -3.22
C PHE A 36 -19.73 -5.89 -2.48
N VAL A 37 -19.45 -5.79 -1.19
CA VAL A 37 -19.69 -4.60 -0.38
C VAL A 37 -18.42 -4.28 0.42
N ILE A 38 -18.11 -3.00 0.52
CA ILE A 38 -16.98 -2.51 1.31
C ILE A 38 -17.45 -2.27 2.74
N ARG A 39 -16.76 -2.87 3.69
CA ARG A 39 -16.86 -2.55 5.11
C ARG A 39 -15.58 -1.89 5.56
N HIS A 40 -15.64 -0.58 5.80
CA HIS A 40 -14.50 0.19 6.23
C HIS A 40 -14.38 0.23 7.76
N PHE A 41 -13.15 0.10 8.26
CA PHE A 41 -12.79 0.24 9.68
C PHE A 41 -11.95 1.51 9.82
N PRO A 42 -12.53 2.61 10.34
CA PRO A 42 -11.88 3.91 10.36
C PRO A 42 -10.70 4.01 11.34
N TYR A 43 -10.59 3.09 12.29
CA TYR A 43 -9.48 3.05 13.25
C TYR A 43 -8.50 1.94 12.89
N SER A 44 -7.22 2.31 12.79
CA SER A 44 -6.11 1.38 12.62
C SER A 44 -4.95 1.77 13.53
N THR A 45 -3.88 1.00 13.53
CA THR A 45 -2.67 1.25 14.33
C THR A 45 -2.04 2.63 14.11
N GLY A 46 -2.32 3.30 12.99
CA GLY A 46 -1.81 4.64 12.67
C GLY A 46 -2.78 5.79 12.97
N GLY A 47 -3.98 5.51 13.51
CA GLY A 47 -4.96 6.56 13.84
C GLY A 47 -6.33 6.39 13.19
N TYR A 48 -7.03 7.52 13.05
CA TYR A 48 -8.34 7.59 12.40
C TYR A 48 -8.19 7.86 10.91
N TYR A 49 -8.79 7.02 10.07
CA TYR A 49 -8.79 7.15 8.62
C TYR A 49 -10.25 7.09 8.13
N PRO A 50 -10.80 8.17 7.58
CA PRO A 50 -12.15 8.15 7.01
C PRO A 50 -12.24 7.27 5.77
N LEU A 51 -13.46 6.98 5.31
CA LEU A 51 -13.68 6.27 4.06
C LEU A 51 -13.32 7.18 2.87
N ALA A 52 -12.08 7.09 2.41
CA ALA A 52 -11.56 7.92 1.33
C ALA A 52 -12.03 7.48 -0.07
N ILE A 53 -12.39 6.20 -0.23
CA ILE A 53 -12.85 5.65 -1.51
C ILE A 53 -14.36 5.79 -1.71
N GLY A 54 -15.07 6.44 -0.79
CA GLY A 54 -16.52 6.66 -0.89
C GLY A 54 -16.98 7.19 -2.26
N PRO A 55 -16.32 8.21 -2.84
CA PRO A 55 -16.67 8.74 -4.15
C PRO A 55 -16.58 7.73 -5.31
N PHE A 56 -15.83 6.65 -5.13
CA PHE A 56 -15.64 5.59 -6.14
C PHE A 56 -16.62 4.43 -5.99
N LEU A 57 -17.49 4.45 -4.99
CA LEU A 57 -18.42 3.38 -4.66
C LEU A 57 -19.85 3.78 -5.00
N SER A 58 -20.63 2.84 -5.51
CA SER A 58 -22.06 2.99 -5.55
C SER A 58 -22.67 2.80 -4.15
N PRO A 59 -23.88 3.32 -3.86
CA PRO A 59 -24.52 3.12 -2.56
C PRO A 59 -24.64 1.64 -2.15
N GLU A 60 -24.87 0.75 -3.12
CA GLU A 60 -25.00 -0.68 -2.88
C GLU A 60 -23.67 -1.37 -2.55
N GLU A 61 -22.55 -0.73 -2.87
CA GLU A 61 -21.21 -1.22 -2.57
C GLU A 61 -20.75 -0.81 -1.16
N ILE A 62 -21.49 0.05 -0.48
CA ILE A 62 -21.14 0.51 0.88
C ILE A 62 -21.97 -0.29 1.90
N LEU A 63 -21.29 -1.01 2.79
CA LEU A 63 -21.92 -1.57 3.97
C LEU A 63 -21.79 -0.53 5.09
N GLU A 64 -22.92 0.03 5.54
CA GLU A 64 -22.92 0.94 6.68
C GLU A 64 -22.15 0.33 7.86
N SER A 65 -21.15 1.04 8.35
CA SER A 65 -20.42 0.59 9.51
C SER A 65 -21.34 0.67 10.72
N ALA A 66 -21.55 -0.44 11.39
CA ALA A 66 -22.01 -0.39 12.78
C ALA A 66 -21.10 0.58 13.55
N ALA A 67 -21.70 1.38 14.47
CA ALA A 67 -21.06 2.45 15.21
C ALA A 67 -19.57 2.20 15.55
N PRO A 68 -18.73 3.24 15.54
CA PRO A 68 -17.29 3.10 15.71
C PRO A 68 -17.00 2.43 17.06
N THR A 69 -16.65 1.16 17.00
CA THR A 69 -16.11 0.46 18.15
C THR A 69 -14.68 0.94 18.34
N ARG A 70 -14.45 1.75 19.36
CA ARG A 70 -13.11 2.20 19.78
C ARG A 70 -12.19 0.98 19.94
N GLY A 71 -11.06 1.02 19.25
CA GLY A 71 -9.91 0.17 19.53
C GLY A 71 -10.14 -1.31 19.23
N LEU A 72 -10.34 -1.67 17.97
CA LEU A 72 -10.28 -3.06 17.58
C LEU A 72 -8.97 -3.33 16.84
N ILE A 73 -8.00 -3.78 17.64
CA ILE A 73 -7.39 -5.09 17.33
C ILE A 73 -8.54 -6.01 16.94
N PRO A 74 -8.50 -6.70 15.78
CA PRO A 74 -9.58 -7.58 15.38
C PRO A 74 -10.01 -8.43 16.58
N ALA A 75 -11.31 -8.42 16.90
CA ALA A 75 -11.85 -9.11 18.08
C ALA A 75 -11.42 -10.58 18.17
N ASP A 76 -10.99 -11.14 17.07
CA ASP A 76 -10.41 -12.47 16.93
C ASP A 76 -9.08 -12.66 17.68
N ASP A 77 -8.22 -11.63 17.76
CA ASP A 77 -6.97 -11.71 18.54
C ASP A 77 -7.24 -11.57 20.05
N LEU A 78 -8.31 -10.83 20.43
CA LEU A 78 -8.76 -10.72 21.81
C LEU A 78 -9.51 -11.98 22.28
N ALA A 79 -10.28 -12.62 21.40
CA ALA A 79 -10.97 -13.88 21.73
C ALA A 79 -9.96 -15.02 21.95
N VAL A 80 -8.93 -15.09 21.14
CA VAL A 80 -7.84 -16.07 21.31
C VAL A 80 -7.06 -15.77 22.61
N GLY A 81 -6.79 -14.48 22.92
CA GLY A 81 -6.16 -14.07 24.17
C GLY A 81 -6.95 -14.51 25.41
N ARG A 82 -8.27 -14.26 25.45
CA ARG A 82 -9.14 -14.65 26.58
C ARG A 82 -9.28 -16.15 26.77
N VAL A 83 -9.27 -16.93 25.69
CA VAL A 83 -9.31 -18.41 25.78
C VAL A 83 -8.01 -18.94 26.39
N ILE A 84 -6.88 -18.29 26.11
CA ILE A 84 -5.56 -18.68 26.61
C ILE A 84 -5.40 -18.31 28.09
N GLU A 85 -5.85 -17.11 28.51
CA GLU A 85 -5.76 -16.65 29.88
C GLU A 85 -6.56 -17.53 30.85
N ASN A 86 -7.64 -18.15 30.38
CA ASN A 86 -8.54 -18.98 31.21
C ASN A 86 -8.25 -20.48 31.13
N HIS A 87 -7.25 -20.93 30.35
CA HIS A 87 -6.98 -22.36 30.23
C HIS A 87 -5.92 -22.84 31.26
N PRO A 88 -6.25 -23.74 32.21
CA PRO A 88 -5.34 -24.12 33.32
C PRO A 88 -4.02 -24.75 32.90
N MET A 89 -3.97 -25.42 31.75
CA MET A 89 -2.76 -26.09 31.21
C MET A 89 -1.72 -25.14 30.63
N LEU A 90 -2.10 -23.91 30.28
CA LEU A 90 -1.19 -22.94 29.66
C LEU A 90 -0.47 -22.04 30.67
N ARG A 91 -0.83 -22.14 31.96
CA ARG A 91 -0.19 -21.37 33.04
C ARG A 91 1.22 -21.84 33.42
N LYS A 92 1.67 -23.01 32.99
CA LYS A 92 3.01 -23.54 33.33
C LYS A 92 3.94 -23.46 32.13
N GLY A 93 4.70 -22.40 32.00
CA GLY A 93 5.96 -22.38 31.24
C GLY A 93 5.87 -22.16 29.72
N PHE A 94 4.67 -21.99 29.15
CA PHE A 94 4.52 -21.64 27.75
C PHE A 94 4.22 -20.13 27.64
N THR A 95 5.19 -19.33 27.20
CA THR A 95 4.95 -17.92 26.99
C THR A 95 3.96 -17.72 25.85
N TYR A 96 3.05 -16.75 26.00
CA TYR A 96 2.06 -16.33 25.00
C TYR A 96 2.68 -16.18 23.60
N GLU A 97 3.90 -15.65 23.52
CA GLU A 97 4.64 -15.55 22.25
C GLU A 97 4.97 -16.90 21.61
N LYS A 98 5.35 -17.90 22.39
CA LYS A 98 5.65 -19.25 21.85
C LYS A 98 4.38 -19.91 21.32
N PHE A 99 3.24 -19.69 21.98
CA PHE A 99 1.95 -20.21 21.53
C PHE A 99 1.47 -19.51 20.26
N LEU A 100 1.55 -18.18 20.19
CA LEU A 100 1.26 -17.45 18.94
C LEU A 100 2.17 -17.86 17.78
N LYS A 101 3.46 -18.07 18.05
CA LYS A 101 4.40 -18.62 17.06
C LYS A 101 4.00 -20.02 16.62
N LEU A 102 3.52 -20.87 17.52
CA LEU A 102 3.05 -22.22 17.20
C LEU A 102 1.78 -22.19 16.36
N ILE A 103 0.76 -21.39 16.73
CA ILE A 103 -0.47 -21.21 15.95
C ILE A 103 -0.17 -20.65 14.55
N ARG A 104 0.71 -19.65 14.47
CA ARG A 104 1.17 -19.10 13.18
C ARG A 104 1.93 -20.16 12.34
N ARG A 105 2.78 -20.96 12.99
CA ARG A 105 3.54 -22.04 12.34
C ARG A 105 2.63 -23.16 11.83
N LEU A 106 1.62 -23.52 12.59
CA LEU A 106 0.67 -24.57 12.22
C LEU A 106 -0.42 -24.08 11.24
N LYS A 107 -0.46 -22.78 10.91
CA LYS A 107 -1.47 -22.17 10.02
C LYS A 107 -2.93 -22.47 10.42
N LEU A 108 -3.16 -22.91 11.65
CA LEU A 108 -4.48 -23.32 12.14
C LEU A 108 -5.49 -22.17 12.08
N GLU A 109 -5.07 -20.96 12.40
CA GLU A 109 -5.90 -19.75 12.29
C GLU A 109 -6.35 -19.51 10.84
N THR A 110 -5.45 -19.68 9.88
CA THR A 110 -5.75 -19.52 8.46
C THR A 110 -6.73 -20.57 7.97
N ILE A 111 -6.60 -21.82 8.46
CA ILE A 111 -7.51 -22.91 8.14
C ILE A 111 -8.89 -22.65 8.72
N GLY A 112 -8.99 -22.27 10.00
CA GLY A 112 -10.26 -21.95 10.66
C GLY A 112 -11.00 -20.78 10.00
N LYS A 113 -10.28 -19.71 9.63
CA LYS A 113 -10.86 -18.58 8.89
C LYS A 113 -11.37 -19.02 7.50
N ARG A 114 -10.61 -19.84 6.77
CA ARG A 114 -11.05 -20.40 5.48
C ARG A 114 -12.31 -21.25 5.59
N MET A 115 -12.42 -22.07 6.63
CA MET A 115 -13.63 -22.89 6.86
C MET A 115 -14.88 -22.03 7.10
N ARG A 116 -14.72 -20.83 7.71
CA ARG A 116 -15.80 -19.85 7.87
C ARG A 116 -16.07 -19.00 6.63
N GLY A 117 -15.33 -19.21 5.53
CA GLY A 117 -15.42 -18.40 4.30
C GLY A 117 -14.75 -17.04 4.43
N GLU A 118 -13.88 -16.85 5.44
CA GLU A 118 -13.10 -15.65 5.65
C GLU A 118 -11.71 -15.84 5.06
N TRP A 119 -11.31 -14.93 4.15
CA TRP A 119 -10.02 -15.01 3.47
C TRP A 119 -9.16 -13.83 3.90
N TYR A 120 -8.01 -14.15 4.47
CA TYR A 120 -6.98 -13.19 4.77
C TYR A 120 -5.93 -13.19 3.66
N LEU A 121 -5.90 -12.13 2.87
CA LEU A 121 -5.11 -12.08 1.64
C LEU A 121 -3.62 -11.85 1.90
N ASN A 122 -3.31 -11.24 3.04
CA ASN A 122 -1.97 -10.97 3.53
C ASN A 122 -0.85 -11.02 2.46
N TYR A 123 -0.82 -10.01 1.61
CA TYR A 123 0.25 -9.79 0.64
C TYR A 123 0.48 -10.93 -0.38
N SER A 124 -0.54 -11.60 -0.87
CA SER A 124 -0.36 -12.69 -1.83
C SER A 124 -1.38 -12.68 -2.97
N ILE A 125 -0.96 -12.26 -4.16
CA ILE A 125 -1.76 -12.34 -5.41
C ILE A 125 -2.21 -13.78 -5.67
N SER A 126 -1.36 -14.76 -5.41
CA SER A 126 -1.71 -16.17 -5.61
C SER A 126 -2.91 -16.61 -4.77
N ARG A 127 -3.19 -15.91 -3.67
CA ARG A 127 -4.37 -16.16 -2.85
C ARG A 127 -5.63 -15.56 -3.46
N LEU A 128 -5.55 -14.40 -4.12
CA LEU A 128 -6.68 -13.82 -4.85
C LEU A 128 -7.21 -14.78 -5.90
N ASN A 129 -6.31 -15.43 -6.63
CA ASN A 129 -6.66 -16.36 -7.71
C ASN A 129 -7.28 -17.68 -7.20
N LYS A 130 -7.20 -17.96 -5.89
CA LYS A 130 -7.74 -19.18 -5.26
C LYS A 130 -9.03 -18.96 -4.48
N VAL A 131 -9.59 -17.76 -4.52
CA VAL A 131 -10.82 -17.43 -3.80
C VAL A 131 -11.99 -18.23 -4.38
N SER A 132 -12.72 -18.91 -3.52
CA SER A 132 -13.87 -19.75 -3.93
C SER A 132 -15.17 -18.96 -3.96
N ARG A 133 -16.16 -19.45 -4.70
CA ARG A 133 -17.51 -18.86 -4.75
C ARG A 133 -18.23 -18.85 -3.39
N SER A 134 -17.79 -19.65 -2.43
CA SER A 134 -18.36 -19.72 -1.08
C SER A 134 -17.82 -18.65 -0.12
N ILE A 135 -16.96 -17.75 -0.60
CA ILE A 135 -16.38 -16.68 0.23
C ILE A 135 -17.46 -15.83 0.90
N LYS A 136 -17.25 -15.47 2.16
CA LYS A 136 -18.08 -14.51 2.90
C LYS A 136 -17.39 -13.16 3.03
N SER A 137 -16.08 -13.16 3.28
CA SER A 137 -15.32 -11.93 3.37
C SER A 137 -13.86 -12.10 2.96
N ILE A 138 -13.25 -10.99 2.51
CA ILE A 138 -11.81 -10.84 2.35
C ILE A 138 -11.32 -9.71 3.26
N SER A 139 -10.11 -9.85 3.77
CA SER A 139 -9.45 -8.86 4.63
C SER A 139 -7.93 -8.99 4.52
N GLY A 140 -7.20 -8.06 5.11
CA GLY A 140 -5.75 -8.08 5.22
C GLY A 140 -5.07 -6.96 4.45
N GLY A 141 -3.73 -7.00 4.43
CA GLY A 141 -2.93 -6.12 3.58
C GLY A 141 -3.16 -6.48 2.12
N TYR A 142 -3.70 -5.54 1.38
CA TYR A 142 -3.91 -5.71 -0.05
C TYR A 142 -2.63 -5.37 -0.80
N PHE A 143 -2.44 -6.07 -1.91
CA PHE A 143 -1.23 -5.97 -2.72
C PHE A 143 -1.48 -5.21 -4.00
N PRO A 144 -0.49 -4.49 -4.50
CA PRO A 144 -0.53 -4.05 -5.88
C PRO A 144 -0.45 -5.27 -6.80
N PHE A 145 -1.20 -5.21 -7.87
CA PHE A 145 -1.17 -6.17 -8.97
C PHE A 145 -1.57 -5.45 -10.25
N VAL A 146 -1.09 -5.95 -11.37
CA VAL A 146 -1.47 -5.44 -12.69
C VAL A 146 -2.60 -6.31 -13.24
N ASP A 147 -3.72 -5.68 -13.56
CA ASP A 147 -4.87 -6.30 -14.21
C ASP A 147 -5.59 -5.24 -15.02
N GLU A 148 -5.50 -5.32 -16.33
CA GLU A 148 -6.06 -4.31 -17.23
C GLU A 148 -7.57 -4.08 -17.03
N ASN A 149 -8.32 -5.13 -16.75
CA ASN A 149 -9.77 -5.01 -16.53
C ASN A 149 -10.09 -4.31 -15.22
N VAL A 150 -9.26 -4.51 -14.18
CA VAL A 150 -9.38 -3.80 -12.91
C VAL A 150 -8.95 -2.34 -13.10
N ASN A 151 -7.87 -2.10 -13.83
CA ASN A 151 -7.38 -0.74 -14.10
C ASN A 151 -8.40 0.08 -14.90
N LYS A 152 -9.03 -0.51 -15.94
CA LYS A 152 -10.11 0.13 -16.70
C LYS A 152 -11.30 0.48 -15.82
N GLU A 153 -11.71 -0.42 -14.96
CA GLU A 153 -12.77 -0.19 -13.98
C GLU A 153 -12.42 0.93 -13.01
N MET A 154 -11.21 0.93 -12.45
CA MET A 154 -10.74 2.00 -11.57
C MET A 154 -10.68 3.34 -12.29
N HIS A 155 -10.18 3.39 -13.53
CA HIS A 155 -10.18 4.60 -14.34
C HIS A 155 -11.59 5.16 -14.53
N SER A 156 -12.56 4.31 -14.90
CA SER A 156 -13.97 4.73 -15.01
C SER A 156 -14.51 5.31 -13.70
N ARG A 157 -14.16 4.73 -12.55
CA ARG A 157 -14.59 5.22 -11.24
C ARG A 157 -13.97 6.58 -10.88
N PHE A 158 -12.71 6.82 -11.26
CA PHE A 158 -12.07 8.14 -11.10
C PHE A 158 -12.77 9.20 -11.93
N ILE A 159 -13.06 8.92 -13.20
CA ILE A 159 -13.80 9.84 -14.07
C ILE A 159 -15.19 10.15 -13.49
N HIS A 160 -15.89 9.12 -13.03
CA HIS A 160 -17.23 9.29 -12.44
C HIS A 160 -17.21 10.16 -11.17
N ALA A 161 -16.13 10.06 -10.39
CA ALA A 161 -15.92 10.88 -9.21
C ALA A 161 -15.39 12.30 -9.50
N ASN A 162 -15.21 12.68 -10.77
CA ASN A 162 -14.59 13.94 -11.21
C ASN A 162 -13.18 14.15 -10.62
N ILE A 163 -12.42 13.07 -10.51
CA ILE A 163 -11.02 13.11 -10.05
C ILE A 163 -10.12 12.79 -11.25
N ASP A 164 -9.05 13.55 -11.41
CA ASP A 164 -8.04 13.30 -12.43
C ASP A 164 -7.48 11.88 -12.28
N SER A 165 -7.69 11.07 -13.31
CA SER A 165 -7.36 9.67 -13.23
C SER A 165 -5.85 9.44 -13.39
N PRO A 166 -5.18 8.82 -12.40
CA PRO A 166 -3.79 8.42 -12.55
C PRO A 166 -3.62 7.25 -13.55
N PHE A 167 -4.72 6.65 -14.00
CA PHE A 167 -4.73 5.60 -15.03
C PHE A 167 -4.86 6.17 -16.44
N ALA A 168 -5.03 7.49 -16.60
CA ALA A 168 -5.07 8.12 -17.92
C ALA A 168 -3.68 8.05 -18.57
N THR A 169 -3.67 7.83 -19.89
CA THR A 169 -2.44 7.95 -20.66
C THR A 169 -2.13 9.44 -20.83
N HIS A 170 -0.90 9.82 -20.58
CA HIS A 170 -0.39 11.16 -20.83
C HIS A 170 0.57 11.12 -22.01
N GLU A 171 0.45 12.11 -22.90
CA GLU A 171 1.46 12.34 -23.93
C GLU A 171 2.72 12.90 -23.25
N ASP A 172 3.86 12.30 -23.58
CA ASP A 172 5.15 12.76 -23.07
C ASP A 172 5.53 14.07 -23.78
N GLU A 173 6.03 15.05 -23.02
CA GLU A 173 6.62 16.25 -23.58
C GLU A 173 7.83 15.84 -24.43
N LYS A 174 7.79 16.19 -25.72
CA LYS A 174 8.84 15.79 -26.66
C LYS A 174 10.21 16.34 -26.24
N GLY A 175 11.13 15.45 -25.99
CA GLY A 175 12.56 15.78 -25.82
C GLY A 175 13.05 16.03 -24.40
N GLN A 176 12.17 16.00 -23.39
CA GLN A 176 12.57 16.11 -21.98
C GLN A 176 12.14 14.88 -21.20
N ILE A 177 13.06 14.30 -20.42
CA ILE A 177 12.76 13.18 -19.52
C ILE A 177 12.30 13.74 -18.18
N ASN A 178 11.07 13.41 -17.81
CA ASN A 178 10.51 13.76 -16.52
C ASN A 178 10.76 12.61 -15.50
N VAL A 179 11.52 12.93 -14.46
CA VAL A 179 11.75 12.03 -13.32
C VAL A 179 10.88 12.47 -12.16
N VAL A 180 10.09 11.55 -11.62
CA VAL A 180 9.30 11.82 -10.42
C VAL A 180 9.85 10.99 -9.27
N ILE A 181 10.23 11.65 -8.18
CA ILE A 181 10.65 11.01 -6.94
C ILE A 181 9.54 11.16 -5.92
N HIS A 182 8.90 10.06 -5.54
CA HIS A 182 8.04 10.06 -4.37
C HIS A 182 8.91 9.90 -3.13
N TYR A 183 8.89 10.85 -2.21
CA TYR A 183 9.75 10.86 -1.02
C TYR A 183 8.94 10.93 0.26
N ARG A 184 8.79 9.79 0.94
CA ARG A 184 8.04 9.67 2.19
C ARG A 184 8.92 10.01 3.38
N ILE A 185 8.59 11.05 4.14
CA ILE A 185 9.39 11.58 5.26
C ILE A 185 8.59 11.58 6.57
N GLY A 186 7.42 12.23 6.62
CA GLY A 186 6.68 12.58 7.82
C GLY A 186 6.55 11.47 8.86
N ASP A 187 5.73 10.45 8.60
CA ASP A 187 5.56 9.33 9.51
C ASP A 187 6.83 8.45 9.66
N LYS A 188 7.78 8.55 8.71
CA LYS A 188 9.04 7.82 8.77
C LYS A 188 10.00 8.35 9.83
N ARG A 189 9.81 9.57 10.31
CA ARG A 189 10.58 10.14 11.43
C ARG A 189 10.40 9.33 12.72
N THR A 190 9.24 8.73 12.92
CA THR A 190 8.88 8.02 14.15
C THR A 190 8.96 6.50 14.05
N THR A 191 9.14 5.97 12.84
CA THR A 191 9.09 4.51 12.58
C THR A 191 10.47 3.88 12.35
N TYR A 192 11.52 4.44 12.95
CA TYR A 192 12.91 3.99 12.77
C TYR A 192 13.28 2.71 13.55
N SER A 193 12.35 1.89 13.97
CA SER A 193 12.66 0.73 14.80
C SER A 193 13.51 -0.34 14.10
N HIS A 194 13.32 -0.49 12.78
CA HIS A 194 14.03 -1.49 11.97
C HIS A 194 14.28 -0.95 10.56
N PRO A 195 15.31 -0.11 10.34
CA PRO A 195 15.60 0.47 9.04
C PRO A 195 15.86 -0.63 8.00
N GLY A 196 15.21 -0.49 6.85
CA GLY A 196 15.28 -1.49 5.78
C GLY A 196 14.40 -2.73 5.97
N ILE A 197 13.82 -2.93 7.15
CA ILE A 197 12.78 -3.94 7.36
C ILE A 197 11.43 -3.24 7.23
N MET A 198 10.58 -3.72 6.32
CA MET A 198 9.23 -3.16 6.08
C MET A 198 9.19 -1.67 5.68
N GLY A 199 10.32 -1.12 5.20
CA GLY A 199 10.39 0.28 4.77
C GLY A 199 10.38 1.30 5.91
N ASP A 200 10.81 0.91 7.10
CA ASP A 200 11.06 1.84 8.18
C ASP A 200 12.24 2.76 7.87
N GLY A 201 12.10 4.02 8.29
CA GLY A 201 13.12 5.04 8.07
C GLY A 201 12.97 5.83 6.77
N ILE A 202 13.67 6.94 6.71
CA ILE A 202 13.74 7.86 5.57
C ILE A 202 14.82 7.34 4.62
N VAL A 203 14.47 7.18 3.34
CA VAL A 203 15.44 6.75 2.33
C VAL A 203 16.54 7.79 2.18
N ASP A 204 17.80 7.35 2.20
CA ASP A 204 18.95 8.21 1.93
C ASP A 204 18.91 8.69 0.47
N PRO A 205 18.93 10.02 0.20
CA PRO A 205 18.83 10.57 -1.14
C PRO A 205 19.95 10.11 -2.08
N ASN A 206 21.08 9.64 -1.56
CA ASN A 206 22.12 8.99 -2.37
C ASN A 206 21.59 7.73 -3.10
N SER A 207 20.54 7.08 -2.59
CA SER A 207 19.89 5.97 -3.29
C SER A 207 19.25 6.44 -4.59
N PHE A 208 18.61 7.59 -4.59
CA PHE A 208 18.01 8.19 -5.79
C PHE A 208 19.09 8.67 -6.77
N LYS A 209 20.15 9.31 -6.25
CA LYS A 209 21.29 9.73 -7.09
C LYS A 209 21.91 8.56 -7.86
N ARG A 210 22.14 7.42 -7.20
CA ARG A 210 22.65 6.22 -7.87
C ARG A 210 21.75 5.74 -9.00
N ILE A 211 20.42 5.84 -8.84
CA ILE A 211 19.47 5.47 -9.89
C ILE A 211 19.61 6.43 -11.07
N LEU A 212 19.61 7.74 -10.83
CA LEU A 212 19.76 8.76 -11.87
C LEU A 212 21.05 8.58 -12.67
N GLN A 213 22.15 8.29 -11.98
CA GLN A 213 23.45 8.00 -12.61
C GLN A 213 23.42 6.71 -13.45
N ALA A 214 22.78 5.66 -12.95
CA ALA A 214 22.63 4.40 -13.69
C ALA A 214 21.76 4.55 -14.94
N GLU A 215 20.84 5.53 -14.93
CA GLU A 215 20.03 5.88 -16.09
C GLU A 215 20.79 6.77 -17.11
N GLY A 216 21.99 7.21 -16.81
CA GLY A 216 22.76 8.10 -17.66
C GLY A 216 22.14 9.50 -17.81
N LEU A 217 21.40 9.94 -16.80
CA LEU A 217 20.70 11.24 -16.82
C LEU A 217 21.68 12.38 -16.45
N ASP A 218 22.61 12.66 -17.34
CA ASP A 218 23.58 13.75 -17.14
C ASP A 218 23.04 15.13 -17.57
N LYS A 219 22.11 15.14 -18.53
CA LYS A 219 21.55 16.39 -19.13
C LYS A 219 20.13 16.15 -19.64
N ASN A 220 19.33 17.21 -19.76
CA ASN A 220 17.97 17.20 -20.34
C ASN A 220 16.93 16.35 -19.58
N PHE A 221 17.01 16.34 -18.25
CA PHE A 221 15.93 15.79 -17.43
C PHE A 221 15.46 16.81 -16.41
N LYS A 222 14.21 16.68 -16.02
CA LYS A 222 13.58 17.46 -14.98
C LYS A 222 13.22 16.51 -13.84
N VAL A 223 13.55 16.90 -12.59
CA VAL A 223 13.15 16.14 -11.41
C VAL A 223 12.03 16.87 -10.70
N GLN A 224 10.95 16.15 -10.44
CA GLN A 224 9.89 16.58 -9.55
C GLN A 224 9.90 15.68 -8.30
N VAL A 225 9.86 16.29 -7.11
CA VAL A 225 9.70 15.55 -5.86
C VAL A 225 8.28 15.72 -5.32
N ILE A 226 7.66 14.60 -4.99
CA ILE A 226 6.35 14.52 -4.35
C ILE A 226 6.57 13.99 -2.93
N SER A 227 6.17 14.75 -1.93
CA SER A 227 6.41 14.40 -0.54
C SER A 227 5.31 14.92 0.36
N ASP A 228 5.13 14.27 1.50
CA ASP A 228 4.37 14.77 2.65
C ASP A 228 5.10 15.89 3.40
N GLU A 229 6.41 16.10 3.12
CA GLU A 229 7.23 17.21 3.59
C GLU A 229 8.10 17.76 2.45
N PRO A 230 7.52 18.49 1.48
CA PRO A 230 8.20 18.81 0.21
C PRO A 230 9.43 19.70 0.36
N ASP A 231 9.46 20.63 1.33
CA ASP A 231 10.62 21.47 1.57
C ASP A 231 11.82 20.67 2.10
N VAL A 232 11.56 19.76 3.02
CA VAL A 232 12.57 18.86 3.59
C VAL A 232 13.07 17.90 2.51
N ALA A 233 12.18 17.34 1.73
CA ALA A 233 12.52 16.45 0.62
C ALA A 233 13.43 17.15 -0.40
N GLN A 234 13.08 18.37 -0.80
CA GLN A 234 13.89 19.17 -1.73
C GLN A 234 15.27 19.49 -1.15
N ALA A 235 15.34 19.86 0.13
CA ALA A 235 16.62 20.15 0.80
C ALA A 235 17.54 18.92 0.80
N LEU A 236 17.03 17.75 1.20
CA LEU A 236 17.78 16.49 1.20
C LEU A 236 18.28 16.09 -0.20
N LEU A 237 17.46 16.29 -1.24
CA LEU A 237 17.87 16.02 -2.61
C LEU A 237 18.99 16.96 -3.06
N ARG A 238 18.90 18.25 -2.70
CA ARG A 238 19.93 19.26 -3.01
C ARG A 238 21.26 18.95 -2.34
N GLU A 239 21.28 18.42 -1.13
CA GLU A 239 22.51 18.01 -0.44
C GLU A 239 23.35 17.00 -1.23
N VAL A 240 22.70 16.17 -2.04
CA VAL A 240 23.37 15.18 -2.90
C VAL A 240 23.51 15.65 -4.36
N GLY A 241 23.15 16.91 -4.65
CA GLY A 241 23.29 17.53 -5.98
C GLY A 241 22.13 17.16 -6.93
N ILE A 242 20.96 16.85 -6.42
CA ILE A 242 19.75 16.68 -7.22
C ILE A 242 18.88 17.93 -7.08
N GLU A 243 18.80 18.73 -8.14
CA GLU A 243 17.86 19.84 -8.21
C GLU A 243 16.47 19.30 -8.59
N ALA A 244 15.49 19.55 -7.72
CA ALA A 244 14.14 19.06 -7.89
C ALA A 244 13.11 20.16 -7.67
N GLU A 245 12.06 20.18 -8.49
CA GLU A 245 10.87 20.98 -8.22
C GLU A 245 9.97 20.21 -7.24
N LYS A 246 9.46 20.88 -6.22
CA LYS A 246 8.56 20.28 -5.23
C LYS A 246 7.11 20.42 -5.65
N ASN A 247 6.24 19.48 -5.22
CA ASN A 247 4.80 19.68 -5.30
C ASN A 247 4.37 20.85 -4.38
N SER A 248 3.48 21.69 -4.89
CA SER A 248 3.02 22.90 -4.18
C SER A 248 1.93 22.62 -3.14
N GLU A 249 1.27 21.48 -3.24
CA GLU A 249 0.15 21.10 -2.37
C GLU A 249 0.48 19.79 -1.66
N VAL A 250 0.29 19.79 -0.34
CA VAL A 250 0.54 18.64 0.52
C VAL A 250 -0.80 18.03 0.94
N GLY A 251 -0.87 16.70 0.93
CA GLY A 251 -2.02 15.97 1.47
C GLY A 251 -3.12 15.63 0.47
N ASP A 252 -2.99 16.03 -0.80
CA ASP A 252 -3.88 15.55 -1.87
C ASP A 252 -3.28 14.31 -2.55
N LEU A 253 -3.69 13.14 -2.05
CA LEU A 253 -3.26 11.86 -2.61
C LEU A 253 -3.55 11.75 -4.11
N TRP A 254 -4.70 12.25 -4.56
CA TRP A 254 -5.13 12.08 -5.96
C TRP A 254 -4.26 12.89 -6.89
N LYS A 255 -3.92 14.11 -6.48
CA LYS A 255 -2.99 14.97 -7.19
C LYS A 255 -1.57 14.37 -7.21
N ASP A 256 -1.10 13.84 -6.09
CA ASP A 256 0.19 13.17 -6.02
C ASP A 256 0.25 11.99 -7.01
N LEU A 257 -0.77 11.15 -7.05
CA LEU A 257 -0.85 10.02 -7.98
C LEU A 257 -0.92 10.48 -9.45
N TYR A 258 -1.65 11.55 -9.72
CA TYR A 258 -1.71 12.14 -11.04
C TYR A 258 -0.35 12.70 -11.48
N LEU A 259 0.36 13.40 -10.59
CA LEU A 259 1.71 13.89 -10.87
C LEU A 259 2.70 12.72 -11.09
N MET A 260 2.61 11.65 -10.28
CA MET A 260 3.41 10.45 -10.50
C MET A 260 3.19 9.85 -11.89
N SER A 261 1.96 9.88 -12.40
CA SER A 261 1.65 9.31 -13.72
C SER A 261 2.25 10.09 -14.89
N LYS A 262 2.72 11.32 -14.67
CA LYS A 262 3.39 12.14 -15.71
C LYS A 262 4.89 11.87 -15.83
N GLY A 263 5.50 11.13 -14.91
CA GLY A 263 6.91 10.78 -14.96
C GLY A 263 7.20 9.73 -16.03
N ASN A 264 8.29 9.89 -16.77
CA ASN A 264 8.87 8.84 -17.61
C ASN A 264 9.59 7.80 -16.75
N ILE A 265 10.26 8.30 -15.70
CA ILE A 265 10.95 7.51 -14.68
C ILE A 265 10.36 7.88 -13.32
N ILE A 266 9.92 6.89 -12.57
CA ILE A 266 9.36 7.09 -11.25
C ILE A 266 10.18 6.32 -10.22
N ILE A 267 10.64 7.01 -9.19
CA ILE A 267 11.41 6.43 -8.11
C ILE A 267 10.57 6.49 -6.83
N CYS A 268 10.22 5.33 -6.33
CA CYS A 268 9.33 5.17 -5.19
C CYS A 268 10.08 4.75 -3.92
N PRO A 269 9.68 5.22 -2.73
CA PRO A 269 10.09 4.63 -1.46
C PRO A 269 9.15 3.47 -1.11
N TRP A 270 9.41 2.80 -0.01
CA TRP A 270 8.47 1.84 0.57
C TRP A 270 7.28 2.58 1.18
N SER A 271 6.15 2.58 0.49
CA SER A 271 4.93 3.27 0.92
C SER A 271 3.70 2.64 0.27
N THR A 272 2.56 2.68 0.95
CA THR A 272 1.30 2.18 0.39
C THR A 272 0.82 3.03 -0.79
N VAL A 273 1.13 4.34 -0.79
CA VAL A 273 0.88 5.25 -1.93
C VAL A 273 1.67 4.77 -3.14
N SER A 274 2.98 4.53 -2.98
CA SER A 274 3.80 3.94 -4.04
C SER A 274 3.25 2.61 -4.52
N GLN A 275 2.87 1.73 -3.61
CA GLN A 275 2.30 0.42 -3.94
C GLN A 275 1.02 0.54 -4.79
N PHE A 276 0.15 1.48 -4.46
CA PHE A 276 -1.01 1.73 -5.28
C PHE A 276 -0.62 2.31 -6.65
N ALA A 277 0.28 3.29 -6.67
CA ALA A 277 0.77 3.87 -7.92
C ALA A 277 1.36 2.84 -8.89
N LEU A 278 2.10 1.84 -8.38
CA LEU A 278 2.68 0.78 -9.20
C LEU A 278 1.64 0.05 -10.07
N THR A 279 0.41 -0.06 -9.62
CA THR A 279 -0.65 -0.82 -10.32
C THR A 279 -0.97 -0.23 -11.70
N PHE A 280 -0.85 1.09 -11.86
CA PHE A 280 -1.12 1.78 -13.13
C PHE A 280 0.16 2.24 -13.84
N LEU A 281 1.22 2.60 -13.11
CA LEU A 281 2.48 3.06 -13.69
C LEU A 281 3.14 1.97 -14.54
N VAL A 282 3.15 0.74 -14.06
CA VAL A 282 3.69 -0.40 -14.79
C VAL A 282 2.90 -0.67 -16.07
N SER A 283 1.57 -0.63 -16.02
CA SER A 283 0.73 -0.86 -17.20
C SER A 283 0.81 0.26 -18.23
N SER A 284 1.23 1.46 -17.85
CA SER A 284 1.44 2.58 -18.77
C SER A 284 2.81 2.59 -19.47
N GLY A 285 3.65 1.56 -19.25
CA GLY A 285 4.98 1.48 -19.85
C GLY A 285 6.03 2.38 -19.21
N ARG A 286 5.73 2.99 -18.05
CA ARG A 286 6.67 3.86 -17.32
C ARG A 286 7.78 3.03 -16.66
N LYS A 287 8.97 3.60 -16.57
CA LYS A 287 10.09 2.97 -15.89
C LYS A 287 9.99 3.25 -14.39
N VAL A 288 9.76 2.21 -13.62
CA VAL A 288 9.46 2.36 -12.19
C VAL A 288 10.52 1.68 -11.34
N TYR A 289 11.07 2.43 -10.39
CA TYR A 289 12.00 1.96 -9.38
C TYR A 289 11.29 1.81 -8.03
N TYR A 290 11.46 0.64 -7.41
CA TYR A 290 10.89 0.36 -6.10
C TYR A 290 11.91 -0.36 -5.21
N PRO A 291 12.04 -0.03 -3.90
CA PRO A 291 13.07 -0.60 -3.06
C PRO A 291 12.87 -2.09 -2.85
N THR A 292 13.96 -2.85 -2.91
CA THR A 292 13.97 -4.20 -2.37
C THR A 292 13.96 -4.13 -0.86
N ALA A 293 13.16 -4.99 -0.23
CA ALA A 293 13.40 -5.25 1.17
C ALA A 293 14.68 -6.09 1.32
N THR A 294 15.39 -5.85 2.42
CA THR A 294 16.50 -6.70 2.83
C THR A 294 16.05 -8.16 3.00
N SER A 295 16.98 -9.09 2.90
CA SER A 295 16.76 -10.55 2.89
C SER A 295 15.87 -11.10 4.01
N GLU A 296 15.64 -10.36 5.06
CA GLU A 296 14.83 -10.74 6.23
C GLU A 296 13.44 -10.10 6.26
N GLY A 297 13.14 -9.16 5.37
CA GLY A 297 11.87 -8.42 5.34
C GLY A 297 10.80 -9.03 4.43
N TRP A 298 9.60 -8.52 4.56
CA TRP A 298 8.40 -8.90 3.81
C TRP A 298 8.55 -8.78 2.28
N GLY A 299 9.54 -8.02 1.81
CA GLY A 299 9.69 -7.64 0.41
C GLY A 299 10.47 -8.61 -0.47
N GLY A 300 11.27 -9.52 0.09
CA GLY A 300 12.07 -10.45 -0.72
C GLY A 300 11.27 -11.44 -1.57
N LYS A 301 9.95 -11.51 -1.38
CA LYS A 301 9.03 -12.35 -2.17
C LYS A 301 8.13 -11.56 -3.10
N TRP A 302 8.39 -10.26 -3.24
CA TRP A 302 7.47 -9.34 -3.87
C TRP A 302 8.11 -8.68 -5.07
N GLN A 303 7.80 -9.20 -6.22
CA GLN A 303 8.18 -8.61 -7.49
C GLN A 303 6.92 -8.39 -8.32
N LEU A 304 6.71 -7.16 -8.74
CA LEU A 304 5.77 -6.84 -9.81
C LEU A 304 6.53 -6.90 -11.13
N PRO A 305 6.04 -7.65 -12.12
CA PRO A 305 6.59 -7.57 -13.46
C PRO A 305 6.62 -6.12 -13.94
N GLY A 306 7.71 -5.68 -14.54
CA GLY A 306 7.87 -4.31 -15.03
C GLY A 306 8.41 -3.31 -14.01
N VAL A 307 8.63 -3.72 -12.75
CA VAL A 307 9.28 -2.88 -11.75
C VAL A 307 10.76 -3.22 -11.63
N THR A 308 11.61 -2.20 -11.68
CA THR A 308 13.04 -2.34 -11.37
C THR A 308 13.26 -2.17 -9.88
N ASN A 309 13.81 -3.20 -9.24
CA ASN A 309 14.12 -3.12 -7.83
C ASN A 309 15.48 -2.44 -7.60
N TYR A 310 15.57 -1.61 -6.56
CA TYR A 310 16.85 -1.01 -6.15
C TYR A 310 17.12 -1.24 -4.67
N LEU A 311 18.39 -1.28 -4.31
CA LEU A 311 18.81 -1.37 -2.90
C LEU A 311 18.75 0.02 -2.27
N ALA A 312 17.75 0.28 -1.47
CA ALA A 312 17.65 1.52 -0.71
C ALA A 312 18.59 1.49 0.49
N THR A 313 19.31 2.59 0.69
CA THR A 313 19.95 2.93 1.96
C THR A 313 19.06 3.92 2.71
N TYR A 314 19.21 4.01 4.03
CA TYR A 314 18.35 4.84 4.87
C TYR A 314 19.23 5.82 5.65
N LEU A 315 18.70 6.99 5.95
CA LEU A 315 19.39 7.96 6.80
C LEU A 315 19.77 7.31 8.14
N PRO A 316 20.96 7.60 8.70
CA PRO A 316 21.38 7.02 9.97
C PRO A 316 20.47 7.49 11.11
N LYS A 317 20.27 6.64 12.13
CA LYS A 317 19.40 6.95 13.29
C LYS A 317 19.79 8.24 14.01
N THR A 318 21.05 8.64 13.91
CA THR A 318 21.57 9.90 14.48
C THR A 318 21.20 11.13 13.66
N HIS A 319 20.56 10.99 12.53
CA HIS A 319 20.18 12.12 11.68
C HIS A 319 19.15 13.00 12.40
N SER A 320 19.29 14.32 12.31
CA SER A 320 18.45 15.30 12.99
C SER A 320 16.96 15.17 12.71
N LEU A 321 16.58 14.67 11.55
CA LEU A 321 15.18 14.43 11.20
C LEU A 321 14.47 13.40 12.09
N TYR A 322 15.20 12.49 12.75
CA TYR A 322 14.63 11.55 13.71
C TYR A 322 14.55 12.10 15.16
N HIS A 323 15.18 13.25 15.39
CA HIS A 323 15.24 13.91 16.71
C HIS A 323 14.86 15.39 16.53
N PRO A 324 13.63 15.73 16.12
CA PRO A 324 13.22 17.11 16.07
C PRO A 324 13.26 17.69 17.51
N ASN A 325 13.98 18.79 17.68
CA ASN A 325 14.04 19.55 18.92
C ASN A 325 12.67 20.03 19.35
#